data_046460ae92bb63e8195b86f03eaa60cd
#
_entry.id   046460ae92bb63e8195b86f03eaa60cd
#
_cell.length_a   1.000
_cell.length_b   1.000
_cell.length_c   1.000
_cell.angle_alpha   90.00
_cell.angle_beta   90.00
_cell.angle_gamma   90.00
#
_symmetry.space_group_name_H-M   'P 1'
#
loop_
_entity.id
_entity.type
_entity.pdbx_description
1 polymer ?
#
loop_
_entity_poly.entity_id
_entity_poly.type
_entity_poly.pdbx_seq_one_letter_code
_entity_poly.pdbx_strand_id
1 'polypeptide(L)'
;FLNIDYRSLKKTAPYLIFFSIIILIATKIVFLAKGFSWSKPARWLYLGPFSLQTSDIARFSVLIFMSYYVEKKAEKLKNFRNGLLPALLILFSIMGLIVIQPDFSTAFMIGIIGIMILFIGGANFSQLSLVGSFSLLVGIPILMSRDYRRQRILSYFGFSNMEDVGYQ
;
A
#
# COMPACT_ATOMS: atom_id res chain seq x y z
N PHE A 1 -18.84 8.72 16.18
CA PHE A 1 -18.18 9.27 14.97
C PHE A 1 -18.49 10.76 14.74
N LEU A 2 -19.61 11.29 15.18
CA LEU A 2 -20.04 12.69 14.98
C LEU A 2 -19.23 13.75 15.75
N ASN A 3 -18.39 13.37 16.70
CA ASN A 3 -17.62 14.29 17.54
C ASN A 3 -16.12 14.37 17.22
N ILE A 4 -15.65 13.69 16.18
CA ILE A 4 -14.25 13.79 15.79
C ILE A 4 -14.11 14.92 14.77
N ASP A 5 -13.48 16.02 15.19
CA ASP A 5 -13.16 17.12 14.29
C ASP A 5 -12.10 16.66 13.29
N TYR A 6 -12.46 16.63 12.00
CA TYR A 6 -11.54 16.28 10.90
C TYR A 6 -10.28 17.16 10.87
N ARG A 7 -10.35 18.38 11.45
CA ARG A 7 -9.19 19.27 11.58
C ARG A 7 -8.11 18.70 12.49
N SER A 8 -8.49 17.88 13.47
CA SER A 8 -7.53 17.17 14.32
C SER A 8 -6.80 16.10 13.54
N LEU A 9 -7.45 15.41 12.59
CA LEU A 9 -6.84 14.42 11.71
C LEU A 9 -5.77 15.04 10.81
N LYS A 10 -5.92 16.29 10.40
CA LYS A 10 -4.90 17.01 9.63
C LYS A 10 -3.58 17.17 10.39
N LYS A 11 -3.67 17.51 11.67
CA LYS A 11 -2.46 17.70 12.50
C LYS A 11 -1.74 16.38 12.76
N THR A 12 -2.49 15.29 12.85
CA THR A 12 -1.94 13.95 13.12
C THR A 12 -1.49 13.21 11.87
N ALA A 13 -1.90 13.62 10.67
CA ALA A 13 -1.60 12.94 9.41
C ALA A 13 -0.11 12.59 9.21
N PRO A 14 0.88 13.51 9.37
CA PRO A 14 2.29 13.18 9.19
C PRO A 14 2.81 12.21 10.27
N TYR A 15 2.26 12.25 11.47
CA TYR A 15 2.64 11.33 12.54
C TYR A 15 2.07 9.93 12.29
N LEU A 16 0.84 9.83 11.76
CA LEU A 16 0.20 8.57 11.41
C LEU A 16 0.98 7.83 10.32
N ILE A 17 1.44 8.54 9.28
CA ILE A 17 2.21 7.92 8.20
C ILE A 17 3.57 7.44 8.71
N PHE A 18 4.24 8.23 9.55
CA PHE A 18 5.52 7.86 10.16
C PHE A 18 5.37 6.65 11.08
N PHE A 19 4.34 6.64 11.93
CA PHE A 19 4.01 5.52 12.81
C PHE A 19 3.71 4.24 12.01
N SER A 20 2.97 4.35 10.90
CA SER A 20 2.66 3.19 10.06
C SER A 20 3.90 2.58 9.41
N ILE A 21 4.87 3.40 9.00
CA ILE A 21 6.16 2.93 8.48
C ILE A 21 6.92 2.16 9.58
N ILE A 22 7.00 2.73 10.78
CA ILE A 22 7.68 2.08 11.91
C ILE A 22 7.03 0.73 12.24
N ILE A 23 5.71 0.68 12.34
CA ILE A 23 5.00 -0.56 12.71
C ILE A 23 5.13 -1.63 11.63
N LEU A 24 5.13 -1.25 10.34
CA LEU A 24 5.38 -2.19 9.23
C LEU A 24 6.79 -2.78 9.33
N ILE A 25 7.81 -1.95 9.56
CA ILE A 25 9.20 -2.41 9.69
C ILE A 25 9.34 -3.30 10.94
N ALA A 26 8.82 -2.85 12.08
CA ALA A 26 8.87 -3.59 13.34
C ALA A 26 8.21 -4.96 13.23
N THR A 27 7.05 -5.05 12.59
CA THR A 27 6.34 -6.33 12.36
C THR A 27 7.20 -7.30 11.58
N LYS A 28 7.89 -6.83 10.54
CA LYS A 28 8.77 -7.68 9.73
C LYS A 28 9.99 -8.14 10.53
N ILE A 29 10.62 -7.25 11.31
CA ILE A 29 11.77 -7.57 12.15
C ILE A 29 11.39 -8.62 13.21
N VAL A 30 10.30 -8.40 13.93
CA VAL A 30 9.79 -9.35 14.96
C VAL A 30 9.49 -10.71 14.35
N PHE A 31 8.91 -10.73 13.16
CA PHE A 31 8.60 -11.98 12.47
C PHE A 31 9.86 -12.76 12.10
N LEU A 32 10.90 -12.08 11.61
CA LEU A 32 12.18 -12.70 11.29
C LEU A 32 12.92 -13.17 12.55
N ALA A 33 12.88 -12.38 13.62
CA ALA A 33 13.49 -12.74 14.90
C ALA A 33 12.90 -14.00 15.53
N LYS A 34 11.63 -14.33 15.21
CA LYS A 34 10.97 -15.58 15.58
C LYS A 34 11.35 -16.78 14.68
N GLY A 35 12.33 -16.64 13.80
CA GLY A 35 12.82 -17.71 12.92
C GLY A 35 11.91 -18.03 11.72
N PHE A 36 10.97 -17.17 11.41
CA PHE A 36 10.13 -17.35 10.23
C PHE A 36 10.84 -16.89 8.95
N SER A 37 10.59 -17.60 7.84
CA SER A 37 11.16 -17.26 6.54
C SER A 37 10.64 -15.93 5.98
N TRP A 38 11.46 -15.23 5.21
CA TRP A 38 11.07 -14.03 4.46
C TRP A 38 9.84 -14.22 3.55
N SER A 39 9.61 -15.43 3.07
CA SER A 39 8.50 -15.75 2.17
C SER A 39 7.15 -15.90 2.88
N LYS A 40 7.13 -16.08 4.21
CA LYS A 40 5.88 -16.20 4.95
C LYS A 40 5.24 -14.82 5.19
N PRO A 41 3.90 -14.71 5.16
CA PRO A 41 3.20 -13.45 5.36
C PRO A 41 3.30 -12.99 6.82
N ALA A 42 4.03 -11.89 7.05
CA ALA A 42 4.18 -11.26 8.36
C ALA A 42 3.19 -10.09 8.50
N ARG A 43 1.89 -10.38 8.50
CA ARG A 43 0.83 -9.35 8.40
C ARG A 43 0.19 -9.01 9.73
N TRP A 44 0.22 -9.95 10.70
CA TRP A 44 -0.54 -9.87 11.93
C TRP A 44 0.36 -9.67 13.13
N LEU A 45 0.05 -8.67 13.93
CA LEU A 45 0.57 -8.52 15.29
C LEU A 45 -0.44 -9.12 16.26
N TYR A 46 -0.02 -10.15 16.96
CA TYR A 46 -0.81 -10.79 18.01
C TYR A 46 -0.48 -10.12 19.35
N LEU A 47 -1.45 -9.42 19.93
CA LEU A 47 -1.37 -8.76 21.21
C LEU A 47 -2.34 -9.46 22.18
N GLY A 48 -1.95 -10.63 22.65
CA GLY A 48 -2.82 -11.48 23.46
C GLY A 48 -4.05 -11.95 22.66
N PRO A 49 -5.29 -11.67 23.13
CA PRO A 49 -6.52 -12.07 22.42
C PRO A 49 -6.81 -11.22 21.17
N PHE A 50 -6.11 -10.10 20.98
CA PHE A 50 -6.32 -9.20 19.85
C PHE A 50 -5.30 -9.47 18.75
N SER A 51 -5.78 -9.52 17.50
CA SER A 51 -4.93 -9.57 16.32
C SER A 51 -5.13 -8.30 15.51
N LEU A 52 -4.03 -7.63 15.18
CA LEU A 52 -4.05 -6.37 14.45
C LEU A 52 -3.24 -6.54 13.17
N GLN A 53 -3.89 -6.23 12.03
CA GLN A 53 -3.22 -6.26 10.74
C GLN A 53 -2.53 -4.91 10.51
N THR A 54 -1.20 -4.92 10.43
CA THR A 54 -0.40 -3.69 10.31
C THR A 54 -0.61 -2.97 8.97
N SER A 55 -0.93 -3.70 7.92
CA SER A 55 -1.26 -3.12 6.61
C SER A 55 -2.58 -2.35 6.60
N ASP A 56 -3.54 -2.64 7.50
CA ASP A 56 -4.77 -1.85 7.62
C ASP A 56 -4.48 -0.49 8.25
N ILE A 57 -3.61 -0.43 9.27
CA ILE A 57 -3.15 0.86 9.82
C ILE A 57 -2.49 1.69 8.73
N ALA A 58 -1.63 1.07 7.91
CA ALA A 58 -0.97 1.76 6.81
C ALA A 58 -1.97 2.29 5.78
N ARG A 59 -3.04 1.54 5.47
CA ARG A 59 -4.12 1.95 4.57
C ARG A 59 -4.81 3.22 5.06
N PHE A 60 -5.22 3.25 6.33
CA PHE A 60 -5.82 4.44 6.94
C PHE A 60 -4.86 5.62 6.97
N SER A 61 -3.61 5.37 7.33
CA SER A 61 -2.59 6.42 7.38
C SER A 61 -2.33 7.05 6.02
N VAL A 62 -2.27 6.25 4.95
CA VAL A 62 -2.11 6.74 3.57
C VAL A 62 -3.32 7.58 3.15
N LEU A 63 -4.55 7.13 3.43
CA LEU A 63 -5.75 7.87 3.09
C LEU A 63 -5.76 9.26 3.74
N ILE A 64 -5.50 9.31 5.06
CA ILE A 64 -5.48 10.58 5.82
C ILE A 64 -4.32 11.47 5.35
N PHE A 65 -3.13 10.90 5.18
CA PHE A 65 -1.95 11.65 4.78
C PHE A 65 -2.05 12.19 3.36
N MET A 66 -2.50 11.39 2.40
CA MET A 66 -2.66 11.82 1.02
C MET A 66 -3.70 12.93 0.90
N SER A 67 -4.82 12.83 1.63
CA SER A 67 -5.84 13.88 1.69
C SER A 67 -5.28 15.18 2.27
N TYR A 68 -4.52 15.10 3.36
CA TYR A 68 -3.81 16.25 3.93
C TYR A 68 -2.80 16.85 2.97
N TYR A 69 -2.00 16.00 2.29
CA TYR A 69 -0.97 16.43 1.35
C TYR A 69 -1.57 17.19 0.16
N VAL A 70 -2.64 16.63 -0.42
CA VAL A 70 -3.36 17.24 -1.54
C VAL A 70 -3.88 18.61 -1.16
N GLU A 71 -4.54 18.74 -0.01
CA GLU A 71 -5.04 20.03 0.44
C GLU A 71 -3.92 21.06 0.64
N LYS A 72 -2.80 20.66 1.24
CA LYS A 72 -1.66 21.54 1.51
C LYS A 72 -0.88 21.94 0.26
N LYS A 73 -0.88 21.10 -0.77
CA LYS A 73 -0.04 21.23 -1.97
C LYS A 73 -0.82 21.31 -3.28
N ALA A 74 -2.15 21.61 -3.23
CA ALA A 74 -3.04 21.59 -4.38
C ALA A 74 -2.47 22.35 -5.59
N GLU A 75 -1.98 23.57 -5.39
CA GLU A 75 -1.42 24.40 -6.47
C GLU A 75 -0.14 23.81 -7.09
N LYS A 76 0.63 23.04 -6.32
CA LYS A 76 1.90 22.44 -6.74
C LYS A 76 1.75 21.07 -7.36
N LEU A 77 0.58 20.41 -7.22
CA LEU A 77 0.35 19.04 -7.71
C LEU A 77 0.46 18.92 -9.23
N LYS A 78 0.22 19.99 -9.97
CA LYS A 78 0.43 20.04 -11.43
C LYS A 78 1.90 19.95 -11.82
N ASN A 79 2.82 20.32 -10.92
CA ASN A 79 4.25 20.22 -11.14
C ASN A 79 4.74 18.85 -10.63
N PHE A 80 5.30 18.05 -11.55
CA PHE A 80 5.77 16.71 -11.24
C PHE A 80 6.79 16.70 -10.09
N ARG A 81 7.85 17.52 -10.21
CA ARG A 81 9.01 17.48 -9.31
C ARG A 81 8.71 17.99 -7.89
N ASN A 82 7.94 19.08 -7.79
CA ASN A 82 7.74 19.79 -6.52
C ASN A 82 6.41 19.43 -5.82
N GLY A 83 5.49 18.80 -6.53
CA GLY A 83 4.17 18.43 -6.02
C GLY A 83 3.92 16.93 -6.05
N LEU A 84 3.93 16.33 -7.25
CA LEU A 84 3.53 14.95 -7.41
C LEU A 84 4.58 13.94 -6.92
N LEU A 85 5.85 14.15 -7.27
CA LEU A 85 6.95 13.22 -6.93
C LEU A 85 7.08 12.94 -5.41
N PRO A 86 7.07 13.94 -4.51
CA PRO A 86 7.17 13.65 -3.07
C PRO A 86 6.00 12.82 -2.54
N ALA A 87 4.77 13.04 -3.05
CA ALA A 87 3.62 12.24 -2.67
C ALA A 87 3.77 10.79 -3.15
N LEU A 88 4.21 10.60 -4.40
CA LEU A 88 4.46 9.28 -4.97
C LEU A 88 5.57 8.53 -4.23
N LEU A 89 6.65 9.21 -3.83
CA LEU A 89 7.73 8.58 -3.06
C LEU A 89 7.21 8.01 -1.73
N ILE A 90 6.38 8.74 -1.01
CA ILE A 90 5.78 8.26 0.23
C ILE A 90 4.84 7.09 -0.05
N LEU A 91 3.97 7.20 -1.06
CA LEU A 91 3.04 6.15 -1.45
C LEU A 91 3.78 4.86 -1.80
N PHE A 92 4.77 4.94 -2.68
CA PHE A 92 5.55 3.78 -3.10
C PHE A 92 6.43 3.19 -2.00
N SER A 93 6.92 4.01 -1.07
CA SER A 93 7.66 3.50 0.10
C SER A 93 6.78 2.59 0.96
N ILE A 94 5.55 3.00 1.23
CA ILE A 94 4.61 2.17 1.99
C ILE A 94 4.19 0.94 1.21
N MET A 95 3.86 1.09 -0.07
CA MET A 95 3.54 -0.05 -0.93
C MET A 95 4.69 -1.06 -0.96
N GLY A 96 5.94 -0.61 -1.09
CA GLY A 96 7.12 -1.44 -1.06
C GLY A 96 7.27 -2.22 0.24
N LEU A 97 7.09 -1.57 1.39
CA LEU A 97 7.13 -2.23 2.69
C LEU A 97 6.04 -3.32 2.83
N ILE A 98 4.84 -3.07 2.32
CA ILE A 98 3.73 -4.04 2.33
C ILE A 98 4.01 -5.21 1.37
N VAL A 99 4.61 -4.94 0.19
CA VAL A 99 5.05 -5.97 -0.76
C VAL A 99 6.12 -6.88 -0.15
N ILE A 100 7.04 -6.32 0.66
CA ILE A 100 8.04 -7.08 1.42
C ILE A 100 7.38 -8.01 2.45
N GLN A 101 6.17 -7.70 2.92
CA GLN A 101 5.36 -8.56 3.79
C GLN A 101 4.49 -9.58 3.06
N PRO A 102 4.77 -9.96 1.82
CA PRO A 102 4.00 -10.60 0.76
C PRO A 102 2.49 -10.27 0.73
N ASP A 103 2.12 -8.99 0.90
CA ASP A 103 0.72 -8.52 0.86
C ASP A 103 0.44 -7.62 -0.36
N PHE A 104 0.41 -8.24 -1.53
CA PHE A 104 0.24 -7.51 -2.80
C PHE A 104 -1.14 -6.90 -2.98
N SER A 105 -2.19 -7.60 -2.50
CA SER A 105 -3.56 -7.12 -2.64
C SER A 105 -3.75 -5.80 -1.90
N THR A 106 -3.24 -5.71 -0.68
CA THR A 106 -3.30 -4.48 0.13
C THR A 106 -2.42 -3.39 -0.47
N ALA A 107 -1.20 -3.72 -0.93
CA ALA A 107 -0.33 -2.75 -1.59
C ALA A 107 -0.99 -2.17 -2.85
N PHE A 108 -1.61 -3.00 -3.67
CA PHE A 108 -2.33 -2.59 -4.87
C PHE A 108 -3.52 -1.68 -4.56
N MET A 109 -4.34 -2.04 -3.56
CA MET A 109 -5.46 -1.21 -3.11
C MET A 109 -5.00 0.16 -2.62
N ILE A 110 -3.92 0.21 -1.82
CA ILE A 110 -3.33 1.47 -1.34
C ILE A 110 -2.84 2.32 -2.51
N GLY A 111 -2.22 1.70 -3.51
CA GLY A 111 -1.78 2.37 -4.73
C GLY A 111 -2.94 3.03 -5.47
N ILE A 112 -4.03 2.29 -5.70
CA ILE A 112 -5.25 2.83 -6.35
C ILE A 112 -5.81 3.99 -5.54
N ILE A 113 -6.01 3.83 -4.24
CA ILE A 113 -6.56 4.88 -3.36
C ILE A 113 -5.66 6.12 -3.41
N GLY A 114 -4.34 5.96 -3.28
CA GLY A 114 -3.40 7.07 -3.32
C GLY A 114 -3.42 7.83 -4.65
N ILE A 115 -3.43 7.11 -5.78
CA ILE A 115 -3.52 7.71 -7.12
C ILE A 115 -4.86 8.42 -7.32
N MET A 116 -5.98 7.83 -6.86
CA MET A 116 -7.30 8.47 -6.95
C MET A 116 -7.35 9.77 -6.14
N ILE A 117 -6.80 9.81 -4.93
CA ILE A 117 -6.75 11.02 -4.12
C ILE A 117 -5.90 12.10 -4.81
N LEU A 118 -4.75 11.75 -5.38
CA LEU A 118 -3.90 12.68 -6.12
C LEU A 118 -4.60 13.21 -7.37
N PHE A 119 -5.36 12.38 -8.08
CA PHE A 119 -6.14 12.77 -9.24
C PHE A 119 -7.25 13.77 -8.87
N ILE A 120 -8.05 13.44 -7.84
CA ILE A 120 -9.11 14.33 -7.32
C ILE A 120 -8.51 15.65 -6.83
N GLY A 121 -7.29 15.62 -6.28
CA GLY A 121 -6.55 16.79 -5.84
C GLY A 121 -5.99 17.68 -6.94
N GLY A 122 -6.21 17.33 -8.21
CA GLY A 122 -5.82 18.13 -9.37
C GLY A 122 -4.44 17.83 -9.93
N ALA A 123 -3.86 16.66 -9.63
CA ALA A 123 -2.66 16.19 -10.29
C ALA A 123 -2.93 15.95 -11.79
N ASN A 124 -1.91 16.17 -12.63
CA ASN A 124 -2.05 16.02 -14.07
C ASN A 124 -2.28 14.57 -14.45
N PHE A 125 -3.40 14.29 -15.15
CA PHE A 125 -3.78 12.94 -15.58
C PHE A 125 -2.70 12.24 -16.39
N SER A 126 -2.04 12.96 -17.33
CA SER A 126 -0.94 12.41 -18.14
C SER A 126 0.22 11.87 -17.26
N GLN A 127 0.59 12.63 -16.22
CA GLN A 127 1.66 12.24 -15.30
C GLN A 127 1.25 11.01 -14.46
N LEU A 128 0.01 11.00 -13.96
CA LEU A 128 -0.53 9.87 -13.20
C LEU A 128 -0.66 8.61 -14.06
N SER A 129 -1.12 8.76 -15.30
CA SER A 129 -1.24 7.66 -16.26
C SER A 129 0.14 7.04 -16.57
N LEU A 130 1.16 7.87 -16.77
CA LEU A 130 2.51 7.42 -17.02
C LEU A 130 3.07 6.65 -15.80
N VAL A 131 2.89 7.19 -14.60
CA VAL A 131 3.30 6.52 -13.36
C VAL A 131 2.52 5.22 -13.14
N GLY A 132 1.22 5.22 -13.40
CA GLY A 132 0.36 4.03 -13.30
C GLY A 132 0.80 2.94 -14.27
N SER A 133 1.04 3.29 -15.55
CA SER A 133 1.51 2.36 -16.56
C SER A 133 2.89 1.77 -16.21
N PHE A 134 3.81 2.61 -15.74
CA PHE A 134 5.12 2.15 -15.29
C PHE A 134 5.01 1.23 -14.06
N SER A 135 4.12 1.54 -13.12
CA SER A 135 3.87 0.72 -11.94
C SER A 135 3.29 -0.65 -12.30
N LEU A 136 2.42 -0.72 -13.31
CA LEU A 136 1.89 -1.98 -13.83
C LEU A 136 2.98 -2.79 -14.54
N LEU A 137 3.82 -2.14 -15.36
CA LEU A 137 4.95 -2.77 -16.05
C LEU A 137 5.93 -3.45 -15.08
N VAL A 138 6.21 -2.82 -13.94
CA VAL A 138 7.07 -3.38 -12.90
C VAL A 138 6.30 -4.36 -12.00
N GLY A 139 5.05 -4.05 -11.68
CA GLY A 139 4.23 -4.83 -10.75
C GLY A 139 3.81 -6.20 -11.30
N ILE A 140 3.47 -6.29 -12.60
CA ILE A 140 3.04 -7.55 -13.22
C ILE A 140 4.13 -8.64 -13.13
N PRO A 141 5.40 -8.41 -13.50
CA PRO A 141 6.47 -9.40 -13.33
C PRO A 141 6.67 -9.82 -11.87
N ILE A 142 6.58 -8.87 -10.93
CA ILE A 142 6.69 -9.17 -9.50
C ILE A 142 5.52 -10.05 -9.02
N LEU A 143 4.31 -9.81 -9.50
CA LEU A 143 3.15 -10.66 -9.24
C LEU A 143 3.33 -12.07 -9.80
N MET A 144 3.83 -12.18 -11.03
CA MET A 144 4.03 -13.44 -11.73
C MET A 144 5.25 -14.24 -11.25
N SER A 145 6.15 -13.65 -10.46
CA SER A 145 7.38 -14.30 -9.97
C SER A 145 7.15 -15.43 -8.97
N ARG A 146 5.92 -15.59 -8.45
CA ARG A 146 5.56 -16.66 -7.52
C ARG A 146 4.56 -17.61 -8.15
N ASP A 147 4.89 -18.89 -8.25
CA ASP A 147 4.08 -19.93 -8.91
C ASP A 147 2.64 -20.00 -8.38
N TYR A 148 2.46 -19.91 -7.06
CA TYR A 148 1.13 -19.89 -6.44
C TYR A 148 0.22 -18.75 -6.98
N ARG A 149 0.77 -17.55 -7.20
CA ARG A 149 -0.02 -16.41 -7.71
C ARG A 149 -0.29 -16.56 -9.20
N ARG A 150 0.72 -17.01 -9.93
CA ARG A 150 0.60 -17.32 -11.35
C ARG A 150 -0.50 -18.34 -11.60
N GLN A 151 -0.51 -19.45 -10.87
CA GLN A 151 -1.55 -20.48 -10.96
C GLN A 151 -2.94 -19.92 -10.64
N ARG A 152 -3.06 -19.10 -9.59
CA ARG A 152 -4.33 -18.47 -9.22
C ARG A 152 -4.87 -17.54 -10.29
N ILE A 153 -4.01 -16.77 -10.97
CA ILE A 153 -4.40 -15.90 -12.08
C ILE A 153 -4.81 -16.75 -13.28
N LEU A 154 -4.02 -17.76 -13.63
CA LEU A 154 -4.30 -18.65 -14.76
C LEU A 154 -5.62 -19.44 -14.56
N SER A 155 -5.93 -19.86 -13.33
CA SER A 155 -7.19 -20.53 -13.01
C SER A 155 -8.41 -19.59 -13.16
N TYR A 156 -8.27 -18.31 -12.83
CA TYR A 156 -9.31 -17.31 -13.04
C TYR A 156 -9.63 -17.10 -14.53
N PHE A 157 -8.63 -17.21 -15.40
CA PHE A 157 -8.79 -17.09 -16.85
C PHE A 157 -9.08 -18.43 -17.54
N GLY A 158 -9.28 -19.52 -16.77
CA GLY A 158 -9.61 -20.84 -17.31
C GLY A 158 -8.45 -21.59 -17.99
N PHE A 159 -7.21 -21.13 -17.77
CA PHE A 159 -6.01 -21.74 -18.34
C PHE A 159 -5.38 -22.85 -17.48
N SER A 160 -5.90 -23.11 -16.28
CA SER A 160 -5.52 -24.23 -15.42
C SER A 160 -6.72 -24.74 -14.62
N ASN A 161 -6.79 -26.07 -14.41
CA ASN A 161 -7.84 -26.67 -13.59
C ASN A 161 -7.66 -26.28 -12.13
N MET A 162 -8.76 -25.91 -11.45
CA MET A 162 -8.74 -25.49 -10.04
C MET A 162 -8.30 -26.60 -9.07
N GLU A 163 -8.24 -27.86 -9.51
CA GLU A 163 -7.86 -29.03 -8.71
C GLU A 163 -6.36 -29.03 -8.30
N ASP A 164 -5.50 -28.34 -9.05
CA ASP A 164 -4.06 -28.23 -8.75
C ASP A 164 -3.70 -27.11 -7.75
N VAL A 165 -4.65 -26.25 -7.42
CA VAL A 165 -4.44 -25.18 -6.43
C VAL A 165 -4.88 -25.70 -5.07
N GLY A 166 -4.07 -26.60 -4.48
CA GLY A 166 -4.31 -27.13 -3.15
C GLY A 166 -4.60 -26.03 -2.14
N TYR A 167 -5.77 -26.09 -1.55
CA TYR A 167 -6.10 -25.37 -0.33
C TYR A 167 -5.18 -25.89 0.78
N GLN A 168 -4.07 -25.20 1.04
CA GLN A 168 -3.29 -25.34 2.25
C GLN A 168 -3.31 -24.03 3.02
#